data_2106d67628283c618a3e0c212ee22a2c
#
_entry.id   2106d67628283c618a3e0c212ee22a2c
#
_cell.length_a   1.000
_cell.length_b   1.000
_cell.length_c   1.000
_cell.angle_alpha   90.00
_cell.angle_beta   90.00
_cell.angle_gamma   90.00
#
_symmetry.space_group_name_H-M   'P 1'
#
loop_
_entity.id
_entity.type
_entity.pdbx_description
1 polymer ?
#
loop_
_entity_poly.entity_id
_entity_poly.type
_entity_poly.pdbx_seq_one_letter_code
_entity_poly.pdbx_strand_id
1 'polypeptide(L)'
;QKERGLSSGFLASKGEKFRDEMMVQRKVTDEHAKVLSEAIKQQDSYLPATVKKSLAEATAFMAEVDARRSGISNQVLSPADTFAWFTRAIELNLAATSQVTPTLSQADMMRRFNVYVSFLSTKEQAGQERATLNAVLGADLPLDSTLLRRLSSILASQDTYLTNFRVMATPSEGEAL
;
A
#
# COMPACT_ATOMS: atom_id res chain seq x y z
N GLN A 1 4.50 1.13 0.24
CA GLN A 1 4.17 1.71 1.56
C GLN A 1 5.36 2.51 2.12
N LYS A 2 6.55 1.91 2.23
CA LYS A 2 7.74 2.57 2.79
C LYS A 2 8.19 3.76 1.92
N GLU A 3 8.21 3.62 0.58
CA GLU A 3 8.51 4.72 -0.34
C GLU A 3 7.51 5.88 -0.19
N ARG A 4 6.20 5.61 0.00
CA ARG A 4 5.20 6.63 0.30
C ARG A 4 5.57 7.45 1.53
N GLY A 5 5.90 6.77 2.63
CA GLY A 5 6.27 7.43 3.88
C GLY A 5 7.51 8.31 3.76
N LEU A 6 8.56 7.79 3.12
CA LEU A 6 9.82 8.52 2.91
C LEU A 6 9.63 9.72 1.96
N SER A 7 8.89 9.54 0.86
CA SER A 7 8.61 10.61 -0.09
C SER A 7 7.79 11.73 0.52
N SER A 8 6.75 11.40 1.29
CA SER A 8 5.94 12.40 2.00
C SER A 8 6.75 13.13 3.08
N GLY A 9 7.60 12.40 3.83
CA GLY A 9 8.49 12.99 4.82
C GLY A 9 9.56 13.90 4.22
N PHE A 10 10.13 13.52 3.06
CA PHE A 10 11.07 14.35 2.32
C PHE A 10 10.44 15.69 1.90
N LEU A 11 9.25 15.65 1.33
CA LEU A 11 8.53 16.85 0.92
C LEU A 11 8.10 17.71 2.13
N ALA A 12 7.59 17.08 3.20
CA ALA A 12 7.19 17.80 4.41
C ALA A 12 8.36 18.51 5.09
N SER A 13 9.58 17.94 4.99
CA SER A 13 10.82 18.55 5.51
C SER A 13 11.46 19.52 4.52
N LYS A 14 10.79 19.87 3.42
CA LYS A 14 11.34 20.74 2.34
C LYS A 14 12.68 20.21 1.79
N GLY A 15 12.82 18.88 1.72
CA GLY A 15 14.01 18.23 1.18
C GLY A 15 15.17 18.04 2.15
N GLU A 16 15.02 18.43 3.41
CA GLU A 16 16.11 18.35 4.43
C GLU A 16 16.31 16.95 4.98
N LYS A 17 15.24 16.12 5.02
CA LYS A 17 15.27 14.78 5.64
C LYS A 17 14.86 13.70 4.63
N PHE A 18 15.32 12.48 4.88
CA PHE A 18 14.92 11.24 4.17
C PHE A 18 15.35 11.14 2.70
N ARG A 19 16.22 11.99 2.19
CA ARG A 19 16.66 11.97 0.79
C ARG A 19 17.34 10.64 0.45
N ASP A 20 18.33 10.25 1.21
CA ASP A 20 19.15 9.06 0.92
C ASP A 20 18.33 7.78 1.13
N GLU A 21 17.56 7.69 2.20
CA GLU A 21 16.67 6.56 2.48
C GLU A 21 15.59 6.42 1.39
N MET A 22 15.06 7.53 0.89
CA MET A 22 14.10 7.54 -0.22
C MET A 22 14.74 7.00 -1.50
N MET A 23 15.95 7.42 -1.83
CA MET A 23 16.68 6.95 -3.01
C MET A 23 17.00 5.47 -2.94
N VAL A 24 17.42 4.98 -1.77
CA VAL A 24 17.63 3.54 -1.53
C VAL A 24 16.29 2.78 -1.68
N GLN A 25 15.22 3.29 -1.09
CA GLN A 25 13.92 2.62 -1.13
C GLN A 25 13.34 2.55 -2.56
N ARG A 26 13.58 3.56 -3.41
CA ARG A 26 13.17 3.52 -4.82
C ARG A 26 13.79 2.33 -5.56
N LYS A 27 15.08 2.07 -5.36
CA LYS A 27 15.75 0.90 -5.95
C LYS A 27 15.10 -0.41 -5.50
N VAL A 28 14.82 -0.54 -4.20
CA VAL A 28 14.12 -1.71 -3.66
C VAL A 28 12.72 -1.88 -4.27
N THR A 29 12.00 -0.76 -4.43
CA THR A 29 10.67 -0.79 -5.08
C THR A 29 10.78 -1.25 -6.54
N ASP A 30 11.78 -0.78 -7.27
CA ASP A 30 12.01 -1.15 -8.68
C ASP A 30 12.39 -2.62 -8.83
N GLU A 31 13.24 -3.14 -7.95
CA GLU A 31 13.58 -4.57 -7.90
C GLU A 31 12.34 -5.43 -7.67
N HIS A 32 11.49 -5.08 -6.71
CA HIS A 32 10.24 -5.80 -6.47
C HIS A 32 9.25 -5.69 -7.63
N ALA A 33 9.14 -4.51 -8.25
CA ALA A 33 8.29 -4.32 -9.43
C ALA A 33 8.77 -5.17 -10.62
N LYS A 34 10.09 -5.28 -10.81
CA LYS A 34 10.68 -6.15 -11.83
C LYS A 34 10.35 -7.62 -11.57
N VAL A 35 10.57 -8.10 -10.35
CA VAL A 35 10.25 -9.49 -9.96
C VAL A 35 8.76 -9.79 -10.19
N LEU A 36 7.87 -8.88 -9.79
CA LEU A 36 6.44 -9.03 -10.02
C LEU A 36 6.11 -9.09 -11.52
N SER A 37 6.68 -8.20 -12.32
CA SER A 37 6.46 -8.17 -13.78
C SER A 37 6.92 -9.46 -14.45
N GLU A 38 8.06 -10.00 -14.05
CA GLU A 38 8.57 -11.28 -14.56
C GLU A 38 7.66 -12.45 -14.16
N ALA A 39 7.21 -12.49 -12.90
CA ALA A 39 6.28 -13.51 -12.42
C ALA A 39 4.94 -13.48 -13.17
N ILE A 40 4.38 -12.28 -13.41
CA ILE A 40 3.15 -12.11 -14.20
C ILE A 40 3.34 -12.67 -15.62
N LYS A 41 4.45 -12.34 -16.29
CA LYS A 41 4.75 -12.84 -17.63
C LYS A 41 4.88 -14.36 -17.69
N GLN A 42 5.57 -14.96 -16.70
CA GLN A 42 5.75 -16.41 -16.63
C GLN A 42 4.44 -17.16 -16.37
N GLN A 43 3.52 -16.56 -15.63
CA GLN A 43 2.26 -17.18 -15.23
C GLN A 43 1.07 -16.72 -16.10
N ASP A 44 1.29 -15.92 -17.15
CA ASP A 44 0.22 -15.27 -17.90
C ASP A 44 -0.84 -16.26 -18.39
N SER A 45 -0.43 -17.41 -18.95
CA SER A 45 -1.36 -18.43 -19.46
C SER A 45 -2.27 -19.03 -18.39
N TYR A 46 -1.87 -18.99 -17.12
CA TYR A 46 -2.61 -19.56 -15.98
C TYR A 46 -3.45 -18.52 -15.24
N LEU A 47 -3.22 -17.23 -15.46
CA LEU A 47 -3.94 -16.17 -14.76
C LEU A 47 -5.35 -16.00 -15.33
N PRO A 48 -6.40 -16.01 -14.48
CA PRO A 48 -7.76 -15.69 -14.88
C PRO A 48 -7.89 -14.25 -15.43
N ALA A 49 -8.85 -14.04 -16.34
CA ALA A 49 -9.06 -12.75 -16.98
C ALA A 49 -9.30 -11.59 -15.99
N THR A 50 -9.99 -11.86 -14.89
CA THR A 50 -10.24 -10.87 -13.81
C THR A 50 -8.95 -10.43 -13.14
N VAL A 51 -8.06 -11.38 -12.81
CA VAL A 51 -6.74 -11.10 -12.21
C VAL A 51 -5.87 -10.32 -13.20
N LYS A 52 -5.81 -10.76 -14.47
CA LYS A 52 -5.06 -10.04 -15.53
C LYS A 52 -5.51 -8.59 -15.67
N LYS A 53 -6.82 -8.35 -15.66
CA LYS A 53 -7.38 -6.99 -15.75
C LYS A 53 -6.93 -6.12 -14.59
N SER A 54 -7.03 -6.61 -13.35
CA SER A 54 -6.64 -5.86 -12.16
C SER A 54 -5.11 -5.61 -12.10
N LEU A 55 -4.30 -6.59 -12.52
CA LEU A 55 -2.85 -6.42 -12.63
C LEU A 55 -2.47 -5.39 -13.70
N ALA A 56 -3.17 -5.41 -14.85
CA ALA A 56 -2.95 -4.44 -15.92
C ALA A 56 -3.30 -3.01 -15.46
N GLU A 57 -4.39 -2.84 -14.71
CA GLU A 57 -4.78 -1.55 -14.14
C GLU A 57 -3.71 -1.02 -13.15
N ALA A 58 -3.25 -1.89 -12.23
CA ALA A 58 -2.20 -1.53 -11.29
C ALA A 58 -0.87 -1.19 -12.00
N THR A 59 -0.50 -1.95 -13.01
CA THR A 59 0.72 -1.72 -13.81
C THR A 59 0.63 -0.41 -14.61
N ALA A 60 -0.52 -0.15 -15.25
CA ALA A 60 -0.74 1.10 -15.99
C ALA A 60 -0.66 2.32 -15.09
N PHE A 61 -1.22 2.26 -13.87
CA PHE A 61 -1.11 3.33 -12.89
C PHE A 61 0.35 3.56 -12.46
N MET A 62 1.10 2.48 -12.22
CA MET A 62 2.51 2.56 -11.83
C MET A 62 3.44 3.05 -12.95
N ALA A 63 3.00 3.09 -14.20
CA ALA A 63 3.81 3.64 -15.30
C ALA A 63 4.17 5.12 -15.11
N GLU A 64 3.40 5.86 -14.30
CA GLU A 64 3.69 7.25 -13.95
C GLU A 64 4.74 7.42 -12.84
N VAL A 65 5.25 6.33 -12.24
CA VAL A 65 6.07 6.40 -11.02
C VAL A 65 7.32 7.27 -11.19
N ASP A 66 8.00 7.21 -12.34
CA ASP A 66 9.22 7.98 -12.57
C ASP A 66 8.94 9.49 -12.71
N ALA A 67 7.83 9.85 -13.36
CA ALA A 67 7.39 11.24 -13.41
C ALA A 67 7.04 11.76 -12.01
N ARG A 68 6.35 10.96 -11.20
CA ARG A 68 6.05 11.29 -9.80
C ARG A 68 7.30 11.45 -8.95
N ARG A 69 8.26 10.50 -9.08
CA ARG A 69 9.56 10.57 -8.38
C ARG A 69 10.36 11.82 -8.77
N SER A 70 10.33 12.19 -10.04
CA SER A 70 10.96 13.42 -10.51
C SER A 70 10.32 14.66 -9.88
N GLY A 71 8.98 14.73 -9.87
CA GLY A 71 8.25 15.82 -9.22
C GLY A 71 8.51 15.90 -7.70
N ILE A 72 8.64 14.76 -7.02
CA ILE A 72 9.01 14.69 -5.60
C ILE A 72 10.44 15.22 -5.39
N SER A 73 11.41 14.73 -6.18
CA SER A 73 12.82 15.12 -6.06
C SER A 73 13.05 16.62 -6.30
N ASN A 74 12.28 17.21 -7.21
CA ASN A 74 12.29 18.63 -7.53
C ASN A 74 11.38 19.46 -6.60
N GLN A 75 10.71 18.83 -5.63
CA GLN A 75 9.82 19.47 -4.66
C GLN A 75 8.68 20.29 -5.31
N VAL A 76 8.20 19.87 -6.49
CA VAL A 76 7.07 20.52 -7.19
C VAL A 76 5.73 19.86 -6.86
N LEU A 77 5.73 18.71 -6.18
CA LEU A 77 4.53 18.02 -5.68
C LEU A 77 4.31 18.31 -4.20
N SER A 78 3.05 18.38 -3.79
CA SER A 78 2.72 18.48 -2.37
C SER A 78 2.89 17.13 -1.64
N PRO A 79 3.17 17.15 -0.31
CA PRO A 79 3.17 15.92 0.49
C PRO A 79 1.82 15.17 0.43
N ALA A 80 0.70 15.90 0.40
CA ALA A 80 -0.64 15.35 0.35
C ALA A 80 -0.93 14.63 -0.99
N ASP A 81 -0.60 15.25 -2.12
CA ASP A 81 -0.79 14.65 -3.45
C ASP A 81 0.11 13.41 -3.62
N THR A 82 1.34 13.50 -3.13
CA THR A 82 2.29 12.37 -3.13
C THR A 82 1.74 11.21 -2.32
N PHE A 83 1.25 11.49 -1.12
CA PHE A 83 0.63 10.47 -0.26
C PHE A 83 -0.59 9.82 -0.92
N ALA A 84 -1.49 10.62 -1.49
CA ALA A 84 -2.70 10.14 -2.17
C ALA A 84 -2.37 9.27 -3.37
N TRP A 85 -1.41 9.66 -4.21
CA TRP A 85 -0.99 8.89 -5.36
C TRP A 85 -0.42 7.51 -4.97
N PHE A 86 0.51 7.46 -4.02
CA PHE A 86 1.04 6.18 -3.54
C PHE A 86 -0.01 5.32 -2.85
N THR A 87 -0.95 5.93 -2.12
CA THR A 87 -2.07 5.20 -1.50
C THR A 87 -2.90 4.52 -2.58
N ARG A 88 -3.25 5.26 -3.65
CA ARG A 88 -3.98 4.68 -4.78
C ARG A 88 -3.20 3.54 -5.46
N ALA A 89 -1.90 3.68 -5.64
CA ALA A 89 -1.05 2.62 -6.17
C ALA A 89 -1.10 1.35 -5.31
N ILE A 90 -1.05 1.51 -3.98
CA ILE A 90 -1.12 0.38 -3.03
C ILE A 90 -2.51 -0.27 -3.07
N GLU A 91 -3.59 0.51 -3.09
CA GLU A 91 -4.96 0.02 -3.21
C GLU A 91 -5.17 -0.84 -4.46
N LEU A 92 -4.67 -0.39 -5.61
CA LEU A 92 -4.76 -1.14 -6.87
C LEU A 92 -4.01 -2.48 -6.78
N ASN A 93 -2.83 -2.50 -6.17
CA ASN A 93 -2.09 -3.74 -5.97
C ASN A 93 -2.77 -4.68 -4.97
N LEU A 94 -3.33 -4.17 -3.89
CA LEU A 94 -4.12 -4.97 -2.93
C LEU A 94 -5.40 -5.52 -3.58
N ALA A 95 -6.08 -4.72 -4.39
CA ALA A 95 -7.25 -5.16 -5.15
C ALA A 95 -6.89 -6.29 -6.13
N ALA A 96 -5.80 -6.15 -6.90
CA ALA A 96 -5.32 -7.19 -7.78
C ALA A 96 -4.98 -8.48 -7.02
N THR A 97 -4.34 -8.36 -5.86
CA THR A 97 -4.04 -9.49 -4.98
C THR A 97 -5.34 -10.19 -4.54
N SER A 98 -6.35 -9.43 -4.12
CA SER A 98 -7.63 -10.00 -3.65
C SER A 98 -8.38 -10.76 -4.75
N GLN A 99 -8.20 -10.40 -6.04
CA GLN A 99 -8.82 -11.13 -7.17
C GLN A 99 -8.28 -12.55 -7.37
N VAL A 100 -7.17 -12.90 -6.74
CA VAL A 100 -6.63 -14.26 -6.79
C VAL A 100 -7.47 -15.23 -5.94
N THR A 101 -7.99 -14.79 -4.80
CA THR A 101 -8.73 -15.66 -3.86
C THR A 101 -9.85 -16.47 -4.52
N PRO A 102 -10.80 -15.89 -5.29
CA PRO A 102 -11.90 -16.64 -5.87
C PRO A 102 -11.46 -17.60 -6.99
N THR A 103 -10.22 -17.58 -7.40
CA THR A 103 -9.68 -18.49 -8.43
C THR A 103 -9.05 -19.76 -7.85
N LEU A 104 -8.89 -19.81 -6.54
CA LEU A 104 -8.32 -20.95 -5.83
C LEU A 104 -9.39 -22.03 -5.61
N SER A 105 -9.05 -23.27 -5.91
CA SER A 105 -9.98 -24.42 -5.80
C SER A 105 -9.92 -25.13 -4.43
N GLN A 106 -8.84 -24.96 -3.69
CA GLN A 106 -8.63 -25.61 -2.41
C GLN A 106 -9.03 -24.69 -1.25
N ALA A 107 -9.92 -25.13 -0.38
CA ALA A 107 -10.44 -24.33 0.73
C ALA A 107 -9.35 -23.80 1.69
N ASP A 108 -8.34 -24.62 2.01
CA ASP A 108 -7.22 -24.19 2.87
C ASP A 108 -6.36 -23.13 2.18
N MET A 109 -6.13 -23.24 0.88
CA MET A 109 -5.43 -22.20 0.11
C MET A 109 -6.21 -20.89 0.08
N MET A 110 -7.53 -20.95 -0.15
CA MET A 110 -8.41 -19.77 -0.09
C MET A 110 -8.35 -19.10 1.29
N ARG A 111 -8.43 -19.90 2.36
CA ARG A 111 -8.32 -19.41 3.74
C ARG A 111 -6.99 -18.68 3.96
N ARG A 112 -5.85 -19.33 3.67
CA ARG A 112 -4.49 -18.75 3.84
C ARG A 112 -4.33 -17.47 3.04
N PHE A 113 -4.87 -17.44 1.84
CA PHE A 113 -4.80 -16.25 0.99
C PHE A 113 -5.64 -15.10 1.54
N ASN A 114 -6.83 -15.39 2.07
CA ASN A 114 -7.66 -14.40 2.76
C ASN A 114 -6.99 -13.86 4.03
N VAL A 115 -6.33 -14.73 4.82
CA VAL A 115 -5.51 -14.33 5.97
C VAL A 115 -4.42 -13.35 5.52
N TYR A 116 -3.69 -13.68 4.46
CA TYR A 116 -2.63 -12.85 3.91
C TYR A 116 -3.15 -11.48 3.42
N VAL A 117 -4.25 -11.46 2.67
CA VAL A 117 -4.88 -10.21 2.18
C VAL A 117 -5.35 -9.35 3.36
N SER A 118 -5.96 -9.94 4.37
CA SER A 118 -6.41 -9.23 5.58
C SER A 118 -5.23 -8.62 6.34
N PHE A 119 -4.13 -9.36 6.47
CA PHE A 119 -2.88 -8.85 7.07
C PHE A 119 -2.30 -7.66 6.30
N LEU A 120 -2.19 -7.77 4.97
CA LEU A 120 -1.69 -6.67 4.13
C LEU A 120 -2.57 -5.43 4.23
N SER A 121 -3.90 -5.62 4.27
CA SER A 121 -4.86 -4.52 4.39
C SER A 121 -4.78 -3.86 5.77
N THR A 122 -4.66 -4.63 6.85
CA THR A 122 -4.42 -4.10 8.20
C THR A 122 -3.15 -3.24 8.24
N LYS A 123 -2.06 -3.76 7.67
CA LYS A 123 -0.77 -3.03 7.59
C LYS A 123 -0.89 -1.73 6.79
N GLU A 124 -1.68 -1.72 5.72
CA GLU A 124 -1.93 -0.49 4.94
C GLU A 124 -2.69 0.55 5.76
N GLN A 125 -3.75 0.14 6.48
CA GLN A 125 -4.52 1.06 7.33
C GLN A 125 -3.65 1.63 8.46
N ALA A 126 -2.83 0.82 9.13
CA ALA A 126 -1.88 1.28 10.14
C ALA A 126 -0.84 2.27 9.56
N GLY A 127 -0.42 2.06 8.31
CA GLY A 127 0.45 3.00 7.58
C GLY A 127 -0.23 4.34 7.29
N GLN A 128 -1.51 4.33 6.94
CA GLN A 128 -2.31 5.55 6.71
C GLN A 128 -2.58 6.30 8.02
N GLU A 129 -2.94 5.58 9.10
CA GLU A 129 -3.11 6.14 10.43
C GLU A 129 -1.86 6.89 10.87
N ARG A 130 -0.72 6.21 10.88
CA ARG A 130 0.57 6.79 11.26
C ARG A 130 0.90 8.06 10.46
N ALA A 131 0.71 8.02 9.14
CA ALA A 131 1.01 9.17 8.31
C ALA A 131 0.04 10.34 8.55
N THR A 132 -1.24 10.06 8.80
CA THR A 132 -2.23 11.07 9.12
C THR A 132 -1.92 11.73 10.47
N LEU A 133 -1.60 10.94 11.49
CA LEU A 133 -1.19 11.46 12.82
C LEU A 133 0.11 12.26 12.74
N ASN A 134 1.12 11.78 12.01
CA ASN A 134 2.37 12.52 11.84
C ASN A 134 2.17 13.88 11.17
N ALA A 135 1.27 13.96 10.17
CA ALA A 135 0.97 15.23 9.52
C ALA A 135 0.30 16.23 10.47
N VAL A 136 -0.59 15.77 11.33
CA VAL A 136 -1.29 16.58 12.34
C VAL A 136 -0.32 17.07 13.41
N LEU A 137 0.38 16.14 14.03
CA LEU A 137 1.31 16.44 15.13
C LEU A 137 2.50 17.27 14.65
N GLY A 138 2.99 17.02 13.43
CA GLY A 138 4.12 17.75 12.86
C GLY A 138 3.82 19.18 12.46
N ALA A 139 2.55 19.49 12.15
CA ALA A 139 2.10 20.82 11.76
C ALA A 139 1.40 21.58 12.90
N ASP A 140 1.31 20.98 14.08
CA ASP A 140 0.56 21.51 15.25
C ASP A 140 -0.87 21.96 14.86
N LEU A 141 -1.51 21.18 13.98
CA LEU A 141 -2.84 21.48 13.47
C LEU A 141 -3.93 20.98 14.43
N PRO A 142 -5.01 21.75 14.62
CA PRO A 142 -6.14 21.26 15.38
C PRO A 142 -6.82 20.09 14.65
N LEU A 143 -7.29 19.11 15.41
CA LEU A 143 -8.11 18.02 14.92
C LEU A 143 -9.50 18.54 14.51
N ASP A 144 -9.65 18.91 13.26
CA ASP A 144 -10.96 19.29 12.73
C ASP A 144 -11.88 18.06 12.50
N SER A 145 -13.14 18.31 12.22
CA SER A 145 -14.16 17.24 12.03
C SER A 145 -13.87 16.35 10.81
N THR A 146 -13.17 16.85 9.79
CA THR A 146 -12.81 16.10 8.58
C THR A 146 -11.70 15.12 8.88
N LEU A 147 -10.72 15.57 9.62
CA LEU A 147 -9.59 14.77 10.04
C LEU A 147 -10.00 13.69 11.05
N LEU A 148 -10.86 14.04 11.99
CA LEU A 148 -11.45 13.07 12.93
C LEU A 148 -12.24 11.98 12.20
N ARG A 149 -13.08 12.33 11.22
CA ARG A 149 -13.80 11.35 10.39
C ARG A 149 -12.82 10.44 9.61
N ARG A 150 -11.77 11.03 9.03
CA ARG A 150 -10.76 10.26 8.32
C ARG A 150 -10.05 9.25 9.23
N LEU A 151 -9.61 9.68 10.40
CA LEU A 151 -8.98 8.80 11.39
C LEU A 151 -9.93 7.70 11.85
N SER A 152 -11.19 8.06 12.18
CA SER A 152 -12.21 7.08 12.57
C SER A 152 -12.45 6.03 11.47
N SER A 153 -12.50 6.44 10.21
CA SER A 153 -12.66 5.53 9.08
C SER A 153 -11.46 4.59 8.92
N ILE A 154 -10.24 5.10 9.08
CA ILE A 154 -9.00 4.30 9.02
C ILE A 154 -9.00 3.27 10.15
N LEU A 155 -9.29 3.67 11.39
CA LEU A 155 -9.34 2.79 12.56
C LEU A 155 -10.41 1.71 12.42
N ALA A 156 -11.61 2.06 11.96
CA ALA A 156 -12.69 1.09 11.71
C ALA A 156 -12.30 0.07 10.63
N SER A 157 -11.66 0.51 9.55
CA SER A 157 -11.16 -0.37 8.51
C SER A 157 -10.05 -1.28 9.02
N GLN A 158 -9.13 -0.75 9.82
CA GLN A 158 -8.05 -1.52 10.45
C GLN A 158 -8.60 -2.61 11.36
N ASP A 159 -9.57 -2.29 12.21
CA ASP A 159 -10.22 -3.24 13.11
C ASP A 159 -10.96 -4.34 12.33
N THR A 160 -11.66 -3.97 11.25
CA THR A 160 -12.33 -4.94 10.37
C THR A 160 -11.34 -5.93 9.76
N TYR A 161 -10.25 -5.46 9.18
CA TYR A 161 -9.25 -6.35 8.57
C TYR A 161 -8.52 -7.20 9.62
N LEU A 162 -8.22 -6.63 10.78
CA LEU A 162 -7.59 -7.35 11.88
C LEU A 162 -8.52 -8.43 12.45
N THR A 163 -9.80 -8.15 12.56
CA THR A 163 -10.82 -9.13 12.97
C THR A 163 -10.91 -10.26 11.96
N ASN A 164 -10.98 -9.96 10.66
CA ASN A 164 -11.00 -10.96 9.60
C ASN A 164 -9.73 -11.84 9.65
N PHE A 165 -8.56 -11.23 9.85
CA PHE A 165 -7.32 -11.96 10.04
C PHE A 165 -7.43 -12.93 11.23
N ARG A 166 -7.82 -12.45 12.42
CA ARG A 166 -7.90 -13.27 13.65
C ARG A 166 -8.88 -14.42 13.55
N VAL A 167 -10.01 -14.23 12.86
CA VAL A 167 -11.04 -15.27 12.68
C VAL A 167 -10.54 -16.39 11.77
N MET A 168 -9.72 -16.07 10.78
CA MET A 168 -9.29 -17.04 9.77
C MET A 168 -7.89 -17.60 10.00
N ALA A 169 -7.05 -16.93 10.77
CA ALA A 169 -5.67 -17.33 11.04
C ALA A 169 -5.61 -18.56 11.97
N THR A 170 -4.65 -19.43 11.71
CA THR A 170 -4.25 -20.46 12.68
C THR A 170 -3.44 -19.84 13.82
N PRO A 171 -3.26 -20.51 14.97
CA PRO A 171 -2.42 -20.00 16.05
C PRO A 171 -1.01 -19.60 15.58
N SER A 172 -0.37 -20.41 14.75
CA SER A 172 0.96 -20.13 14.22
C SER A 172 1.00 -18.95 13.25
N GLU A 173 -0.07 -18.71 12.49
CA GLU A 173 -0.21 -17.52 11.64
C GLU A 173 -0.48 -16.26 12.49
N GLY A 174 -1.15 -16.41 13.63
CA GLY A 174 -1.43 -15.33 14.58
C GLY A 174 -0.19 -14.81 15.33
N GLU A 175 0.80 -15.67 15.55
CA GLU A 175 2.08 -15.30 16.18
C GLU A 175 2.95 -14.38 15.29
N ALA A 176 2.61 -14.25 14.01
CA ALA A 176 3.33 -13.38 13.06
C ALA A 176 2.91 -11.89 13.11
N LEU A 177 1.91 -11.54 13.92
CA LEU A 177 1.45 -10.17 14.17
C LEU A 177 2.22 -9.51 15.31
#